data_5cc7647e69ac51fcc9ef460fe2706244
#
_entry.id   5cc7647e69ac51fcc9ef460fe2706244
#
_cell.length_a   1.000
_cell.length_b   1.000
_cell.length_c   1.000
_cell.angle_alpha   90.00
_cell.angle_beta   90.00
_cell.angle_gamma   90.00
#
_symmetry.space_group_name_H-M   'P 1'
#
loop_
_entity.id
_entity.type
_entity.pdbx_description
1 polymer ?
#
loop_
_entity_poly.entity_id
_entity_poly.type
_entity_poly.pdbx_seq_one_letter_code
_entity_poly.pdbx_strand_id
1 'polypeptide(L)'
;MYNNHVIIMNRVCEEFNITPSILFKKSKAVQFVRPRQIFFYFCKKYTNYTIEHIASIGQHHEMGMQLNRTVTNSIIAVDNVMHFDDYFDSIQRLDEKLEKNISCN
;
A
#
# COMPACT_ATOMS: atom_id res chain seq x y z
N MET A 1 4.24 -5.42 20.04
CA MET A 1 3.19 -4.93 19.13
C MET A 1 3.77 -4.80 17.72
N TYR A 2 3.10 -5.35 16.75
CA TYR A 2 3.59 -5.39 15.39
C TYR A 2 3.15 -4.16 14.61
N ASN A 3 4.12 -3.51 13.97
CA ASN A 3 3.82 -2.45 13.01
C ASN A 3 3.54 -3.10 11.66
N ASN A 4 2.32 -3.61 11.51
CA ASN A 4 1.95 -4.35 10.30
C ASN A 4 2.12 -3.52 9.03
N HIS A 5 1.93 -2.20 9.11
CA HIS A 5 2.14 -1.35 7.95
C HIS A 5 3.61 -1.32 7.50
N VAL A 6 4.55 -1.52 8.43
CA VAL A 6 5.97 -1.59 8.06
C VAL A 6 6.24 -2.87 7.27
N ILE A 7 5.65 -3.98 7.69
CA ILE A 7 5.77 -5.25 6.95
C ILE A 7 5.19 -5.08 5.55
N ILE A 8 4.00 -4.49 5.45
CA ILE A 8 3.33 -4.25 4.17
C ILE A 8 4.18 -3.34 3.29
N MET A 9 4.69 -2.25 3.86
CA MET A 9 5.55 -1.31 3.14
C MET A 9 6.78 -2.02 2.56
N ASN A 10 7.44 -2.85 3.37
CA ASN A 10 8.64 -3.55 2.93
C ASN A 10 8.33 -4.53 1.80
N ARG A 11 7.21 -5.25 1.89
CA ARG A 11 6.84 -6.20 0.84
C ARG A 11 6.48 -5.50 -0.46
N VAL A 12 5.76 -4.38 -0.38
CA VAL A 12 5.42 -3.59 -1.56
C VAL A 12 6.69 -3.05 -2.21
N CYS A 13 7.61 -2.53 -1.41
CA CYS A 13 8.87 -2.02 -1.93
C CYS A 13 9.70 -3.11 -2.61
N GLU A 14 9.73 -4.31 -2.04
CA GLU A 14 10.40 -5.46 -2.66
C GLU A 14 9.80 -5.81 -4.01
N GLU A 15 8.47 -5.88 -4.06
CA GLU A 15 7.77 -6.30 -5.28
C GLU A 15 8.04 -5.33 -6.43
N PHE A 16 8.09 -4.04 -6.15
CA PHE A 16 8.28 -3.02 -7.18
C PHE A 16 9.71 -2.51 -7.27
N ASN A 17 10.62 -3.10 -6.48
CA ASN A 17 12.05 -2.74 -6.48
C ASN A 17 12.26 -1.24 -6.24
N ILE A 18 11.60 -0.71 -5.22
CA ILE A 18 11.68 0.69 -4.83
C ILE A 18 11.99 0.78 -3.33
N THR A 19 12.34 1.98 -2.89
CA THR A 19 12.58 2.26 -1.48
C THR A 19 11.35 2.90 -0.86
N PRO A 20 11.21 2.90 0.48
CA PRO A 20 10.12 3.63 1.13
C PRO A 20 10.09 5.12 0.77
N SER A 21 11.26 5.73 0.56
CA SER A 21 11.32 7.13 0.12
C SER A 21 10.66 7.33 -1.23
N ILE A 22 10.82 6.37 -2.13
CA ILE A 22 10.20 6.42 -3.45
C ILE A 22 8.70 6.12 -3.35
N LEU A 23 8.33 5.15 -2.50
CA LEU A 23 6.93 4.79 -2.31
C LEU A 23 6.10 6.01 -1.87
N PHE A 24 6.65 6.81 -0.95
CA PHE A 24 5.97 7.97 -0.41
C PHE A 24 6.43 9.27 -1.05
N LYS A 25 7.01 9.20 -2.23
CA LYS A 25 7.45 10.39 -2.96
C LYS A 25 6.24 11.17 -3.45
N LYS A 26 6.34 12.49 -3.35
CA LYS A 26 5.29 13.41 -3.77
C LYS A 26 5.32 13.54 -5.29
N SER A 27 4.78 12.57 -5.98
CA SER A 27 4.77 12.52 -7.45
C SER A 27 3.46 11.90 -7.92
N LYS A 28 2.98 12.36 -9.08
CA LYS A 28 1.76 11.83 -9.70
C LYS A 28 2.07 10.83 -10.82
N ALA A 29 3.34 10.51 -11.04
CA ALA A 29 3.71 9.53 -12.05
C ALA A 29 3.17 8.14 -11.68
N VAL A 30 2.65 7.42 -12.66
CA VAL A 30 1.99 6.12 -12.45
C VAL A 30 2.91 5.13 -11.72
N GLN A 31 4.18 5.10 -12.06
CA GLN A 31 5.14 4.18 -11.44
C GLN A 31 5.34 4.42 -9.96
N PHE A 32 4.95 5.59 -9.44
CA PHE A 32 5.00 5.90 -8.01
C PHE A 32 3.62 5.81 -7.37
N VAL A 33 2.58 6.19 -8.12
CA VAL A 33 1.21 6.20 -7.60
C VAL A 33 0.67 4.78 -7.42
N ARG A 34 0.90 3.88 -8.38
CA ARG A 34 0.36 2.52 -8.32
C ARG A 34 0.86 1.73 -7.11
N PRO A 35 2.17 1.68 -6.84
CA PRO A 35 2.64 0.99 -5.63
C PRO A 35 2.03 1.57 -4.35
N ARG A 36 1.87 2.89 -4.29
CA ARG A 36 1.29 3.55 -3.12
C ARG A 36 -0.17 3.16 -2.93
N GLN A 37 -0.94 3.10 -4.01
CA GLN A 37 -2.33 2.66 -3.96
C GLN A 37 -2.44 1.22 -3.47
N ILE A 38 -1.55 0.36 -3.94
CA ILE A 38 -1.49 -1.03 -3.53
C ILE A 38 -1.12 -1.14 -2.04
N PHE A 39 -0.21 -0.29 -1.58
CA PHE A 39 0.14 -0.23 -0.17
C PHE A 39 -1.09 0.11 0.69
N PHE A 40 -1.85 1.14 0.32
CA PHE A 40 -3.06 1.50 1.06
C PHE A 40 -4.08 0.37 1.06
N TYR A 41 -4.24 -0.30 -0.07
CA TYR A 41 -5.16 -1.42 -0.20
C TYR A 41 -4.81 -2.54 0.79
N PHE A 42 -3.54 -2.92 0.86
CA PHE A 42 -3.12 -3.99 1.76
C PHE A 42 -3.12 -3.57 3.22
N CYS A 43 -2.88 -2.30 3.51
CA CYS A 43 -3.03 -1.80 4.88
C CYS A 43 -4.46 -1.99 5.36
N LYS A 44 -5.45 -1.69 4.51
CA LYS A 44 -6.84 -1.89 4.88
C LYS A 44 -7.19 -3.36 5.00
N LYS A 45 -6.65 -4.19 4.11
CA LYS A 45 -6.97 -5.61 4.08
C LYS A 45 -6.37 -6.37 5.27
N TYR A 46 -5.14 -6.07 5.65
CA TYR A 46 -4.39 -6.88 6.62
C TYR A 46 -4.20 -6.23 7.98
N THR A 47 -4.81 -5.07 8.23
CA THR A 47 -4.75 -4.43 9.54
C THR A 47 -6.14 -4.03 9.98
N ASN A 48 -6.27 -3.66 11.26
CA ASN A 48 -7.48 -3.07 11.79
C ASN A 48 -7.42 -1.54 11.79
N TYR A 49 -6.49 -0.97 11.03
CA TYR A 49 -6.33 0.47 10.96
C TYR A 49 -7.55 1.12 10.34
N THR A 50 -7.91 2.28 10.90
CA THR A 50 -8.94 3.11 10.27
C THR A 50 -8.36 3.77 9.03
N ILE A 51 -9.24 4.28 8.17
CA ILE A 51 -8.82 5.05 7.00
C ILE A 51 -7.96 6.24 7.43
N GLU A 52 -8.35 6.90 8.54
CA GLU A 52 -7.59 8.03 9.07
C GLU A 52 -6.18 7.65 9.48
N HIS A 53 -6.03 6.49 10.12
CA HIS A 53 -4.71 6.00 10.52
C HIS A 53 -3.86 5.71 9.28
N ILE A 54 -4.43 5.05 8.28
CA ILE A 54 -3.72 4.76 7.03
C ILE A 54 -3.30 6.06 6.36
N ALA A 55 -4.19 7.04 6.32
CA ALA A 55 -3.91 8.34 5.73
C ALA A 55 -2.74 9.05 6.42
N SER A 56 -2.55 8.79 7.70
CA SER A 56 -1.50 9.45 8.49
C SER A 56 -0.13 8.78 8.35
N ILE A 57 -0.05 7.58 7.77
CA ILE A 57 1.21 6.83 7.69
C ILE A 57 2.29 7.62 6.95
N GLY A 58 1.91 8.37 5.91
CA GLY A 58 2.86 9.16 5.14
C GLY A 58 3.41 10.38 5.86
N GLN A 59 2.96 10.63 7.09
CA GLN A 59 3.28 11.85 7.83
C GLN A 59 4.78 12.04 8.07
N HIS A 60 5.51 10.94 8.18
CA HIS A 60 6.96 10.96 8.39
C HIS A 60 7.76 10.87 7.09
N HIS A 61 7.09 11.02 5.96
CA HIS A 61 7.69 10.94 4.63
C HIS A 61 7.33 12.18 3.83
N GLU A 62 7.96 12.32 2.67
CA GLU A 62 7.74 13.49 1.79
C GLU A 62 6.27 13.72 1.45
N MET A 63 5.54 12.65 1.28
CA MET A 63 4.12 12.68 0.92
C MET A 63 3.25 13.40 1.96
N GLY A 64 3.60 13.29 3.24
CA GLY A 64 2.81 13.86 4.31
C GLY A 64 1.49 13.12 4.55
N MET A 65 0.62 13.70 5.38
CA MET A 65 -0.68 13.12 5.66
C MET A 65 -1.59 13.24 4.43
N GLN A 66 -2.23 12.15 4.09
CA GLN A 66 -3.15 12.11 2.95
C GLN A 66 -4.59 12.37 3.39
N LEU A 67 -5.43 12.74 2.43
CA LEU A 67 -6.86 12.85 2.70
C LEU A 67 -7.48 11.46 2.80
N ASN A 68 -8.48 11.33 3.66
CA ASN A 68 -9.21 10.06 3.79
C ASN A 68 -9.79 9.61 2.46
N ARG A 69 -10.28 10.57 1.67
CA ARG A 69 -10.82 10.28 0.35
C ARG A 69 -9.75 9.70 -0.59
N THR A 70 -8.53 10.18 -0.51
CA THR A 70 -7.43 9.67 -1.32
C THR A 70 -7.17 8.20 -1.01
N VAL A 71 -7.14 7.85 0.28
CA VAL A 71 -6.93 6.47 0.70
C VAL A 71 -8.09 5.58 0.24
N THR A 72 -9.31 6.02 0.45
CA THR A 72 -10.51 5.27 0.06
C THR A 72 -10.53 5.04 -1.46
N ASN A 73 -10.26 6.09 -2.24
CA ASN A 73 -10.24 5.98 -3.70
C ASN A 73 -9.13 5.03 -4.17
N SER A 74 -7.98 5.03 -3.48
CA SER A 74 -6.89 4.12 -3.80
C SER A 74 -7.30 2.66 -3.59
N ILE A 75 -7.98 2.38 -2.50
CA ILE A 75 -8.47 1.03 -2.20
C ILE A 75 -9.47 0.57 -3.25
N ILE A 76 -10.40 1.44 -3.62
CA ILE A 76 -11.39 1.15 -4.65
C ILE A 76 -10.72 0.92 -6.00
N ALA A 77 -9.71 1.73 -6.33
CA ALA A 77 -8.99 1.60 -7.60
C ALA A 77 -8.31 0.24 -7.72
N VAL A 78 -7.66 -0.22 -6.65
CA VAL A 78 -7.01 -1.53 -6.66
C VAL A 78 -8.05 -2.64 -6.81
N ASP A 79 -9.14 -2.54 -6.07
CA ASP A 79 -10.17 -3.56 -6.07
C ASP A 79 -10.88 -3.68 -7.43
N ASN A 80 -11.12 -2.55 -8.09
CA ASN A 80 -11.93 -2.53 -9.31
C ASN A 80 -11.13 -2.49 -10.62
N VAL A 81 -9.91 -1.99 -10.60
CA VAL A 81 -9.16 -1.72 -11.83
C VAL A 81 -7.88 -2.52 -11.93
N MET A 82 -7.05 -2.49 -10.90
CA MET A 82 -5.71 -3.09 -10.99
C MET A 82 -5.72 -4.61 -11.04
N HIS A 83 -6.83 -5.26 -10.69
CA HIS A 83 -6.98 -6.71 -10.83
C HIS A 83 -7.02 -7.15 -12.30
N PHE A 84 -7.24 -6.23 -13.22
CA PHE A 84 -7.43 -6.53 -14.63
C PHE A 84 -6.33 -5.94 -15.51
N ASP A 85 -5.26 -5.41 -14.92
CA ASP A 85 -4.16 -4.81 -15.69
C ASP A 85 -2.83 -5.48 -15.33
N ASP A 86 -1.72 -4.83 -15.72
CA ASP A 86 -0.38 -5.37 -15.54
C ASP A 86 0.02 -5.58 -14.09
N TYR A 87 -0.72 -5.02 -13.15
CA TYR A 87 -0.42 -5.13 -11.73
C TYR A 87 -1.07 -6.33 -11.06
N PHE A 88 -1.90 -7.08 -11.79
CA PHE A 88 -2.61 -8.21 -11.23
C PHE A 88 -1.66 -9.24 -10.61
N ASP A 89 -0.62 -9.63 -11.34
CA ASP A 89 0.34 -10.61 -10.86
C ASP A 89 1.10 -10.12 -9.63
N SER A 90 1.48 -8.85 -9.62
CA SER A 90 2.15 -8.24 -8.46
C SER A 90 1.26 -8.26 -7.24
N ILE A 91 -0.01 -7.93 -7.41
CA ILE A 91 -0.98 -7.94 -6.32
C ILE A 91 -1.14 -9.35 -5.78
N GLN A 92 -1.23 -10.34 -6.65
CA GLN A 92 -1.36 -11.75 -6.24
C GLN A 92 -0.14 -12.20 -5.43
N ARG A 93 1.07 -11.90 -5.90
CA ARG A 93 2.29 -12.28 -5.19
C ARG A 93 2.38 -11.63 -3.81
N LEU A 94 2.02 -10.35 -3.75
CA LEU A 94 2.00 -9.62 -2.49
C LEU A 94 0.98 -10.21 -1.52
N ASP A 95 -0.20 -10.52 -2.02
CA ASP A 95 -1.26 -11.07 -1.19
C ASP A 95 -0.80 -12.38 -0.54
N GLU A 96 -0.18 -13.27 -1.31
CA GLU A 96 0.34 -14.52 -0.80
C GLU A 96 1.41 -14.31 0.27
N LYS A 97 2.35 -13.41 0.02
CA LYS A 97 3.43 -13.12 0.97
C LYS A 97 2.90 -12.51 2.27
N LEU A 98 1.97 -11.57 2.14
CA LEU A 98 1.41 -10.90 3.31
C LEU A 98 0.54 -11.82 4.12
N GLU A 99 -0.20 -12.70 3.49
CA GLU A 99 -1.00 -13.70 4.19
C GLU A 99 -0.10 -14.56 5.08
N LYS A 100 1.05 -14.99 4.56
CA LYS A 100 2.00 -15.78 5.34
C LYS A 100 2.64 -14.99 6.46
N ASN A 101 2.97 -13.72 6.22
CA ASN A 101 3.69 -12.90 7.19
C ASN A 101 2.82 -12.33 8.29
N ILE A 102 1.54 -12.13 8.03
CA ILE A 102 0.64 -11.45 8.97
C ILE A 102 -0.41 -12.39 9.53
N SER A 103 -1.05 -13.19 8.69
CA SER A 103 -2.17 -14.04 9.11
C SER A 103 -1.74 -15.27 9.91
N CYS A 104 -0.48 -15.64 9.86
CA CYS A 104 0.02 -16.78 10.59
C CYS A 104 0.32 -16.48 12.05
N ASN A 105 0.08 -15.28 12.48
CA ASN A 105 0.32 -14.90 13.88
C ASN A 105 -0.94 -15.15 14.74
#